data_d307efd0dbceb078810cc24947468904
#
_entry.id   d307efd0dbceb078810cc24947468904
#
_cell.length_a   1.000
_cell.length_b   1.000
_cell.length_c   1.000
_cell.angle_alpha   90.00
_cell.angle_beta   90.00
_cell.angle_gamma   90.00
#
_symmetry.space_group_name_H-M   'P 1'
#
loop_
_entity.id
_entity.type
_entity.pdbx_description
1 polymer ?
#
loop_
_entity_poly.entity_id
_entity_poly.type
_entity_poly.pdbx_seq_one_letter_code
_entity_poly.pdbx_strand_id
1 'polypeptide(L)'
;NPDYMGKAPQTAEEKKKFDKFLKYTRNQLLELMNNYPQMKGFWFDGTWDQSWIKSYEFTYNLEKELREKHPGLIIGSRFRNDEFGKRHFDSNGRMLGDYEQGWERKLPGDISWLEGRDWDCVMTIPPNGWGYMKDWSGLYTKTTDDIIDILVYSRSLNGNFVLNFGPDGQGKMHPEE
;
A
#
# COMPACT_ATOMS: atom_id res chain seq x y z
N ASN A 1 7.92 5.63 -10.10
CA ASN A 1 8.77 6.11 -11.18
C ASN A 1 8.81 7.65 -11.19
N PRO A 2 9.92 8.30 -10.78
CA PRO A 2 9.99 9.76 -10.66
C PRO A 2 9.78 10.50 -11.99
N ASP A 3 10.04 9.86 -13.14
CA ASP A 3 9.91 10.48 -14.46
C ASP A 3 8.44 10.65 -14.90
N TYR A 4 7.54 9.84 -14.33
CA TYR A 4 6.13 9.78 -14.74
C TYR A 4 5.16 10.02 -13.60
N MET A 5 5.62 10.54 -12.47
CA MET A 5 4.77 10.79 -11.30
C MET A 5 3.62 11.74 -11.66
N GLY A 6 2.38 11.26 -11.50
CA GLY A 6 1.18 12.00 -11.86
C GLY A 6 0.86 12.13 -13.36
N LYS A 7 1.67 11.52 -14.25
CA LYS A 7 1.46 11.60 -15.70
C LYS A 7 1.60 10.22 -16.35
N ALA A 8 0.73 9.92 -17.31
CA ALA A 8 0.93 8.76 -18.18
C ALA A 8 1.97 9.11 -19.28
N PRO A 9 2.77 8.13 -19.75
CA PRO A 9 3.67 8.33 -20.89
C PRO A 9 2.92 8.85 -22.12
N GLN A 10 3.44 9.90 -22.74
CA GLN A 10 2.80 10.57 -23.88
C GLN A 10 3.49 10.24 -25.21
N THR A 11 4.79 10.00 -25.20
CA THR A 11 5.59 9.71 -26.40
C THR A 11 5.93 8.22 -26.50
N ALA A 12 6.31 7.76 -27.69
CA ALA A 12 6.76 6.39 -27.90
C ALA A 12 8.02 6.05 -27.08
N GLU A 13 8.93 7.02 -26.90
CA GLU A 13 10.12 6.83 -26.10
C GLU A 13 9.80 6.71 -24.62
N GLU A 14 8.94 7.58 -24.08
CA GLU A 14 8.46 7.50 -22.71
C GLU A 14 7.75 6.18 -22.44
N LYS A 15 6.88 5.74 -23.37
CA LYS A 15 6.22 4.44 -23.27
C LYS A 15 7.24 3.30 -23.19
N LYS A 16 8.26 3.32 -24.03
CA LYS A 16 9.32 2.29 -24.01
C LYS A 16 10.10 2.28 -22.68
N LYS A 17 10.36 3.47 -22.10
CA LYS A 17 10.99 3.57 -20.77
C LYS A 17 10.06 3.05 -19.67
N PHE A 18 8.79 3.38 -19.76
CA PHE A 18 7.79 2.92 -18.82
C PHE A 18 7.56 1.40 -18.90
N ASP A 19 7.52 0.82 -20.09
CA ASP A 19 7.43 -0.64 -20.28
C ASP A 19 8.61 -1.38 -19.61
N LYS A 20 9.81 -0.78 -19.64
CA LYS A 20 10.97 -1.33 -18.90
C LYS A 20 10.73 -1.28 -17.39
N PHE A 21 10.15 -0.20 -16.88
CA PHE A 21 9.79 -0.09 -15.46
C PHE A 21 8.74 -1.13 -15.07
N LEU A 22 7.70 -1.33 -15.86
CA LEU A 22 6.68 -2.35 -15.60
C LEU A 22 7.30 -3.75 -15.56
N LYS A 23 8.17 -4.08 -16.52
CA LYS A 23 8.90 -5.34 -16.54
C LYS A 23 9.81 -5.51 -15.32
N TYR A 24 10.50 -4.45 -14.92
CA TYR A 24 11.35 -4.43 -13.73
C TYR A 24 10.52 -4.70 -12.47
N THR A 25 9.40 -3.99 -12.29
CA THR A 25 8.48 -4.19 -11.17
C THR A 25 8.00 -5.64 -11.08
N ARG A 26 7.54 -6.20 -12.21
CA ARG A 26 7.13 -7.61 -12.25
C ARG A 26 8.26 -8.54 -11.81
N ASN A 27 9.47 -8.34 -12.34
CA ASN A 27 10.61 -9.21 -12.03
C ASN A 27 11.00 -9.13 -10.56
N GLN A 28 10.95 -7.93 -9.94
CA GLN A 28 11.20 -7.78 -8.51
C GLN A 28 10.18 -8.51 -7.64
N LEU A 29 8.90 -8.44 -7.98
CA LEU A 29 7.85 -9.17 -7.24
C LEU A 29 8.07 -10.69 -7.33
N LEU A 30 8.38 -11.20 -8.52
CA LEU A 30 8.69 -12.62 -8.71
C LEU A 30 9.96 -13.04 -7.97
N GLU A 31 10.98 -12.20 -7.96
CA GLU A 31 12.22 -12.45 -7.20
C GLU A 31 11.94 -12.53 -5.70
N LEU A 32 11.16 -11.62 -5.15
CA LEU A 32 10.76 -11.65 -3.75
C LEU A 32 9.98 -12.92 -3.41
N MET A 33 9.04 -13.34 -4.26
CA MET A 33 8.29 -14.58 -4.05
C MET A 33 9.18 -15.82 -4.09
N ASN A 34 10.17 -15.84 -4.97
CA ASN A 34 11.13 -16.96 -5.06
C ASN A 34 12.08 -17.00 -3.86
N ASN A 35 12.56 -15.84 -3.41
CA ASN A 35 13.49 -15.74 -2.29
C ASN A 35 12.81 -15.93 -0.93
N TYR A 36 11.51 -15.60 -0.84
CA TYR A 36 10.72 -15.67 0.39
C TYR A 36 9.42 -16.46 0.19
N PRO A 37 9.49 -17.76 -0.07
CA PRO A 37 8.31 -18.58 -0.40
C PRO A 37 7.28 -18.66 0.74
N GLN A 38 7.67 -18.31 1.97
CA GLN A 38 6.77 -18.27 3.14
C GLN A 38 6.02 -16.96 3.29
N MET A 39 6.29 -15.95 2.45
CA MET A 39 5.57 -14.67 2.50
C MET A 39 4.07 -14.87 2.29
N LYS A 40 3.26 -14.04 2.94
CA LYS A 40 1.79 -14.15 2.87
C LYS A 40 1.13 -13.12 1.99
N GLY A 41 1.81 -12.02 1.69
CA GLY A 41 1.23 -10.97 0.88
C GLY A 41 2.21 -9.86 0.56
N PHE A 42 1.70 -8.92 -0.23
CA PHE A 42 2.35 -7.65 -0.53
C PHE A 42 1.48 -6.49 -0.06
N TRP A 43 2.10 -5.50 0.54
CA TRP A 43 1.48 -4.21 0.81
C TRP A 43 1.91 -3.22 -0.27
N PHE A 44 0.98 -2.83 -1.13
CA PHE A 44 1.24 -1.93 -2.26
C PHE A 44 0.80 -0.51 -1.99
N ASP A 45 1.46 0.42 -2.69
CA ASP A 45 1.09 1.82 -2.70
C ASP A 45 1.33 2.42 -4.10
N GLY A 46 0.50 3.38 -4.53
CA GLY A 46 0.69 4.05 -5.82
C GLY A 46 -0.47 3.99 -6.82
N THR A 47 -1.63 3.43 -6.45
CA THR A 47 -2.80 3.33 -7.34
C THR A 47 -3.38 4.68 -7.81
N TRP A 48 -2.93 5.78 -7.25
CA TRP A 48 -3.32 7.13 -7.67
C TRP A 48 -2.48 7.67 -8.83
N ASP A 49 -1.35 7.04 -9.16
CA ASP A 49 -0.48 7.50 -10.23
C ASP A 49 -1.12 7.23 -11.60
N GLN A 50 -1.20 8.26 -12.45
CA GLN A 50 -1.85 8.18 -13.75
C GLN A 50 -1.18 7.17 -14.69
N SER A 51 0.12 6.98 -14.59
CA SER A 51 0.84 5.98 -15.38
C SER A 51 0.43 4.56 -14.98
N TRP A 52 0.21 4.34 -13.69
CA TRP A 52 -0.25 3.05 -13.15
C TRP A 52 -1.73 2.79 -13.48
N ILE A 53 -2.59 3.80 -13.30
CA ILE A 53 -4.03 3.71 -13.65
C ILE A 53 -4.22 3.28 -15.10
N LYS A 54 -3.47 3.88 -16.03
CA LYS A 54 -3.54 3.56 -17.46
C LYS A 54 -2.85 2.25 -17.84
N SER A 55 -2.26 1.56 -16.89
CA SER A 55 -1.63 0.24 -17.08
C SER A 55 -2.53 -0.92 -16.63
N TYR A 56 -3.84 -0.76 -16.69
CA TYR A 56 -4.82 -1.74 -16.21
C TYR A 56 -4.55 -3.17 -16.71
N GLU A 57 -4.35 -3.35 -18.01
CA GLU A 57 -4.10 -4.66 -18.59
C GLU A 57 -2.86 -5.34 -17.98
N PHE A 58 -1.78 -4.57 -17.80
CA PHE A 58 -0.57 -5.07 -17.16
C PHE A 58 -0.83 -5.44 -15.69
N THR A 59 -1.45 -4.56 -14.92
CA THR A 59 -1.67 -4.77 -13.49
C THR A 59 -2.65 -5.90 -13.21
N TYR A 60 -3.69 -6.05 -14.04
CA TYR A 60 -4.62 -7.18 -13.98
C TYR A 60 -3.93 -8.52 -14.25
N ASN A 61 -3.14 -8.60 -15.31
CA ASN A 61 -2.40 -9.81 -15.67
C ASN A 61 -1.31 -10.14 -14.63
N LEU A 62 -0.66 -9.12 -14.08
CA LEU A 62 0.32 -9.29 -13.01
C LEU A 62 -0.33 -9.84 -11.74
N GLU A 63 -1.45 -9.31 -11.29
CA GLU A 63 -2.18 -9.85 -10.14
C GLU A 63 -2.51 -11.33 -10.35
N LYS A 64 -3.04 -11.67 -11.53
CA LYS A 64 -3.37 -13.05 -11.87
C LYS A 64 -2.13 -13.95 -11.80
N GLU A 65 -1.02 -13.53 -12.41
CA GLU A 65 0.24 -14.29 -12.36
C GLU A 65 0.75 -14.50 -10.93
N LEU A 66 0.74 -13.46 -10.09
CA LEU A 66 1.19 -13.55 -8.71
C LEU A 66 0.34 -14.55 -7.91
N ARG A 67 -0.98 -14.52 -8.08
CA ARG A 67 -1.90 -15.45 -7.41
C ARG A 67 -1.78 -16.89 -7.92
N GLU A 68 -1.54 -17.09 -9.21
CA GLU A 68 -1.28 -18.42 -9.79
C GLU A 68 0.00 -19.04 -9.23
N LYS A 69 1.05 -18.23 -9.04
CA LYS A 69 2.33 -18.69 -8.49
C LYS A 69 2.29 -18.92 -6.98
N HIS A 70 1.48 -18.17 -6.28
CA HIS A 70 1.35 -18.28 -4.83
C HIS A 70 -0.14 -18.24 -4.44
N PRO A 71 -0.83 -19.39 -4.49
CA PRO A 71 -2.22 -19.48 -4.03
C PRO A 71 -2.36 -19.05 -2.57
N GLY A 72 -3.29 -18.14 -2.30
CA GLY A 72 -3.48 -17.56 -0.97
C GLY A 72 -2.63 -16.29 -0.70
N LEU A 73 -1.94 -15.77 -1.72
CA LEU A 73 -1.26 -14.48 -1.62
C LEU A 73 -2.27 -13.36 -1.31
N ILE A 74 -2.00 -12.61 -0.25
CA ILE A 74 -2.83 -11.46 0.15
C ILE A 74 -2.35 -10.20 -0.58
N ILE A 75 -3.27 -9.51 -1.24
CA ILE A 75 -3.03 -8.27 -1.98
C ILE A 75 -4.09 -7.23 -1.57
N GLY A 76 -3.64 -6.07 -1.10
CA GLY A 76 -4.54 -4.98 -0.71
C GLY A 76 -5.14 -4.22 -1.89
N SER A 77 -6.19 -3.46 -1.62
CA SER A 77 -6.95 -2.68 -2.61
C SER A 77 -6.15 -1.58 -3.34
N ARG A 78 -4.93 -1.27 -2.85
CA ARG A 78 -4.04 -0.29 -3.50
C ARG A 78 -3.10 -0.88 -4.54
N PHE A 79 -3.29 -2.14 -4.95
CA PHE A 79 -2.43 -2.73 -5.98
C PHE A 79 -2.80 -2.24 -7.38
N ARG A 80 -4.06 -2.29 -7.75
CA ARG A 80 -4.52 -1.91 -9.09
C ARG A 80 -5.83 -1.13 -9.10
N ASN A 81 -6.16 -0.67 -10.28
CA ASN A 81 -7.43 -0.03 -10.61
C ASN A 81 -8.29 -0.98 -11.44
N ASP A 82 -9.57 -0.67 -11.62
CA ASP A 82 -10.39 -1.33 -12.64
C ASP A 82 -10.11 -0.77 -14.04
N GLU A 83 -10.76 -1.30 -15.05
CA GLU A 83 -10.63 -0.88 -16.45
C GLU A 83 -11.05 0.58 -16.71
N PHE A 84 -11.82 1.17 -15.79
CA PHE A 84 -12.26 2.58 -15.84
C PHE A 84 -11.41 3.50 -14.97
N GLY A 85 -10.39 2.97 -14.31
CA GLY A 85 -9.50 3.71 -13.42
C GLY A 85 -10.03 3.93 -12.00
N LYS A 86 -11.10 3.23 -11.59
CA LYS A 86 -11.57 3.26 -10.21
C LYS A 86 -10.57 2.55 -9.29
N ARG A 87 -10.45 3.06 -8.08
CA ARG A 87 -9.61 2.52 -7.02
C ARG A 87 -10.45 1.88 -5.94
N HIS A 88 -9.85 0.95 -5.20
CA HIS A 88 -10.42 0.23 -4.05
C HIS A 88 -11.57 -0.70 -4.44
N PHE A 89 -12.55 -0.23 -5.19
CA PHE A 89 -13.68 -1.02 -5.67
C PHE A 89 -13.87 -0.82 -7.17
N ASP A 90 -14.23 -1.89 -7.87
CA ASP A 90 -14.57 -1.82 -9.30
C ASP A 90 -15.93 -1.15 -9.54
N SER A 91 -16.30 -1.02 -10.81
CA SER A 91 -17.57 -0.41 -11.21
C SER A 91 -18.81 -1.18 -10.75
N ASN A 92 -18.64 -2.44 -10.35
CA ASN A 92 -19.71 -3.31 -9.82
C ASN A 92 -19.70 -3.38 -8.28
N GLY A 93 -18.86 -2.57 -7.61
CA GLY A 93 -18.75 -2.55 -6.16
C GLY A 93 -17.95 -3.72 -5.56
N ARG A 94 -17.19 -4.49 -6.37
CA ARG A 94 -16.28 -5.53 -5.85
C ARG A 94 -14.97 -4.90 -5.44
N MET A 95 -14.47 -5.29 -4.28
CA MET A 95 -13.16 -4.85 -3.81
C MET A 95 -12.05 -5.34 -4.75
N LEU A 96 -11.11 -4.43 -5.05
CA LEU A 96 -9.94 -4.69 -5.89
C LEU A 96 -8.78 -5.17 -5.01
N GLY A 97 -8.91 -6.34 -4.45
CA GLY A 97 -7.96 -6.93 -3.52
C GLY A 97 -8.67 -7.74 -2.45
N ASP A 98 -7.92 -8.22 -1.48
CA ASP A 98 -8.41 -9.09 -0.41
C ASP A 98 -8.85 -8.30 0.82
N TYR A 99 -8.36 -7.06 0.96
CA TYR A 99 -8.71 -6.16 2.05
C TYR A 99 -8.61 -4.69 1.63
N GLU A 100 -9.29 -3.80 2.35
CA GLU A 100 -9.31 -2.37 2.07
C GLU A 100 -8.14 -1.64 2.75
N GLN A 101 -7.28 -0.99 1.95
CA GLN A 101 -6.21 -0.11 2.40
C GLN A 101 -6.69 1.36 2.42
N GLY A 102 -7.70 1.66 3.23
CA GLY A 102 -8.45 2.92 3.14
C GLY A 102 -7.95 4.04 4.05
N TRP A 103 -7.24 3.70 5.13
CA TRP A 103 -6.95 4.67 6.18
C TRP A 103 -5.46 4.82 6.44
N GLU A 104 -5.02 6.08 6.35
CA GLU A 104 -3.64 6.48 6.52
C GLU A 104 -3.57 7.69 7.45
N ARG A 105 -2.89 7.54 8.57
CA ARG A 105 -2.74 8.53 9.67
C ARG A 105 -4.06 9.05 10.24
N LYS A 106 -5.13 8.31 10.05
CA LYS A 106 -6.45 8.56 10.61
C LYS A 106 -7.17 7.25 10.85
N LEU A 107 -8.05 7.22 11.80
CA LEU A 107 -8.96 6.11 12.03
C LEU A 107 -10.21 6.25 11.15
N PRO A 108 -10.84 5.14 10.75
CA PRO A 108 -12.13 5.20 10.11
C PRO A 108 -13.20 5.77 11.05
N GLY A 109 -14.17 6.47 10.48
CA GLY A 109 -15.43 6.73 11.15
C GLY A 109 -16.40 5.57 10.91
N ASP A 110 -17.39 5.78 10.05
CA ASP A 110 -18.30 4.73 9.63
C ASP A 110 -17.63 3.80 8.60
N ILE A 111 -17.60 2.50 8.90
CA ILE A 111 -17.12 1.42 8.02
C ILE A 111 -18.22 0.42 7.63
N SER A 112 -19.49 0.72 7.93
CA SER A 112 -20.62 -0.16 7.60
C SER A 112 -20.68 -0.55 6.13
N TRP A 113 -20.22 0.35 5.24
CA TRP A 113 -20.13 0.13 3.81
C TRP A 113 -19.12 -0.95 3.39
N LEU A 114 -18.21 -1.35 4.27
CA LEU A 114 -17.31 -2.49 4.03
C LEU A 114 -18.01 -3.84 4.15
N GLU A 115 -19.21 -3.88 4.77
CA GLU A 115 -20.00 -5.10 4.93
C GLU A 115 -19.23 -6.26 5.57
N GLY A 116 -18.39 -5.93 6.56
CA GLY A 116 -17.55 -6.91 7.29
C GLY A 116 -16.29 -7.37 6.56
N ARG A 117 -15.93 -6.75 5.43
CA ARG A 117 -14.66 -7.04 4.74
C ARG A 117 -13.46 -6.58 5.59
N ASP A 118 -12.34 -7.27 5.41
CA ASP A 118 -11.09 -6.91 6.06
C ASP A 118 -10.57 -5.55 5.59
N TRP A 119 -9.90 -4.85 6.50
CA TRP A 119 -9.30 -3.55 6.24
C TRP A 119 -8.07 -3.32 7.11
N ASP A 120 -7.23 -2.36 6.70
CA ASP A 120 -6.13 -1.87 7.51
C ASP A 120 -6.18 -0.36 7.75
N CYS A 121 -5.47 0.04 8.81
CA CYS A 121 -5.17 1.41 9.14
C CYS A 121 -3.68 1.53 9.41
N VAL A 122 -3.00 2.37 8.64
CA VAL A 122 -1.57 2.61 8.84
C VAL A 122 -1.34 3.96 9.53
N MET A 123 -0.54 3.94 10.60
CA MET A 123 -0.18 5.12 11.40
C MET A 123 1.32 5.26 11.52
N THR A 124 1.76 6.51 11.57
CA THR A 124 3.12 6.88 11.98
C THR A 124 3.15 7.20 13.46
N ILE A 125 4.26 6.94 14.15
CA ILE A 125 4.47 7.39 15.53
C ILE A 125 4.55 8.93 15.57
N PRO A 126 5.42 9.60 14.78
CA PRO A 126 5.37 11.05 14.65
C PRO A 126 4.15 11.52 13.84
N PRO A 127 3.70 12.77 13.99
CA PRO A 127 2.56 13.31 13.26
C PRO A 127 2.83 13.42 11.76
N ASN A 128 4.08 13.62 11.37
CA ASN A 128 4.52 13.81 9.99
C ASN A 128 5.76 12.94 9.71
N GLY A 129 5.79 12.36 8.54
CA GLY A 129 6.95 11.57 8.11
C GLY A 129 6.76 10.07 8.25
N TRP A 130 7.11 9.37 7.18
CA TRP A 130 7.09 7.92 7.10
C TRP A 130 8.48 7.30 7.26
N GLY A 131 9.52 8.12 7.08
CA GLY A 131 10.92 7.73 7.22
C GLY A 131 11.58 8.39 8.41
N TYR A 132 12.89 8.16 8.55
CA TYR A 132 13.70 8.72 9.61
C TYR A 132 13.60 10.23 9.70
N MET A 133 13.38 10.73 10.89
CA MET A 133 13.40 12.15 11.24
C MET A 133 14.52 12.40 12.26
N LYS A 134 15.43 13.29 11.93
CA LYS A 134 16.57 13.62 12.82
C LYS A 134 16.15 14.54 13.96
N ASP A 135 15.23 15.45 13.71
CA ASP A 135 14.77 16.47 14.66
C ASP A 135 13.29 16.26 14.99
N TRP A 136 13.03 16.03 16.25
CA TRP A 136 11.70 15.80 16.82
C TRP A 136 11.21 16.98 17.66
N SER A 137 11.98 18.07 17.74
CA SER A 137 11.66 19.22 18.58
C SER A 137 10.34 19.87 18.13
N GLY A 138 9.47 20.10 19.11
CA GLY A 138 8.15 20.71 18.86
C GLY A 138 7.14 19.82 18.14
N LEU A 139 7.42 18.54 17.92
CA LEU A 139 6.48 17.59 17.35
C LEU A 139 5.73 16.85 18.46
N TYR A 140 4.44 16.69 18.27
CA TYR A 140 3.65 15.75 19.06
C TYR A 140 3.96 14.31 18.61
N THR A 141 4.42 13.50 19.53
CA THR A 141 4.66 12.08 19.31
C THR A 141 3.56 11.29 19.98
N LYS A 142 3.02 10.29 19.29
CA LYS A 142 2.03 9.40 19.90
C LYS A 142 2.64 8.67 21.08
N THR A 143 1.94 8.72 22.20
CA THR A 143 2.32 7.98 23.40
C THR A 143 1.99 6.49 23.24
N THR A 144 2.51 5.66 24.13
CA THR A 144 2.14 4.23 24.20
C THR A 144 0.63 4.05 24.33
N ASP A 145 -0.02 4.88 25.15
CA ASP A 145 -1.49 4.82 25.35
C ASP A 145 -2.23 5.16 24.04
N ASP A 146 -1.82 6.21 23.32
CA ASP A 146 -2.40 6.54 22.02
C ASP A 146 -2.31 5.36 21.03
N ILE A 147 -1.16 4.68 20.99
CA ILE A 147 -0.92 3.54 20.11
C ILE A 147 -1.80 2.35 20.50
N ILE A 148 -1.92 2.06 21.80
CA ILE A 148 -2.77 1.00 22.30
C ILE A 148 -4.24 1.31 22.00
N ASP A 149 -4.69 2.54 22.21
CA ASP A 149 -6.06 2.96 21.90
C ASP A 149 -6.38 2.80 20.41
N ILE A 150 -5.46 3.18 19.52
CA ILE A 150 -5.59 2.99 18.08
C ILE A 150 -5.69 1.49 17.74
N LEU A 151 -4.85 0.65 18.33
CA LEU A 151 -4.87 -0.80 18.13
C LEU A 151 -6.20 -1.40 18.59
N VAL A 152 -6.64 -1.07 19.81
CA VAL A 152 -7.90 -1.57 20.37
C VAL A 152 -9.09 -1.12 19.55
N TYR A 153 -9.13 0.16 19.15
CA TYR A 153 -10.17 0.68 18.29
C TYR A 153 -10.22 -0.05 16.93
N SER A 154 -9.06 -0.19 16.27
CA SER A 154 -8.99 -0.88 14.99
C SER A 154 -9.48 -2.34 15.11
N ARG A 155 -9.04 -3.04 16.15
CA ARG A 155 -9.44 -4.43 16.39
C ARG A 155 -10.93 -4.57 16.76
N SER A 156 -11.49 -3.61 17.50
CA SER A 156 -12.92 -3.62 17.85
C SER A 156 -13.83 -3.53 16.62
N LEU A 157 -13.33 -2.95 15.54
CA LEU A 157 -14.00 -2.84 14.25
C LEU A 157 -13.55 -3.91 13.23
N ASN A 158 -12.94 -4.99 13.71
CA ASN A 158 -12.38 -6.07 12.87
C ASN A 158 -11.34 -5.61 11.85
N GLY A 159 -10.62 -4.50 12.13
CA GLY A 159 -9.54 -3.99 11.29
C GLY A 159 -8.16 -4.49 11.71
N ASN A 160 -7.18 -4.23 10.87
CA ASN A 160 -5.77 -4.45 11.14
C ASN A 160 -5.06 -3.13 11.33
N PHE A 161 -4.12 -3.10 12.26
CA PHE A 161 -3.32 -1.92 12.56
C PHE A 161 -1.89 -2.13 12.08
N VAL A 162 -1.39 -1.17 11.29
CA VAL A 162 -0.01 -1.14 10.82
C VAL A 162 0.68 0.08 11.42
N LEU A 163 1.64 -0.15 12.30
CA LEU A 163 2.44 0.92 12.92
C LEU A 163 3.74 1.09 12.15
N ASN A 164 3.96 2.32 11.66
CA ASN A 164 5.18 2.70 10.96
C ASN A 164 6.13 3.46 11.89
N PHE A 165 7.40 3.13 11.78
CA PHE A 165 8.50 3.89 12.37
C PHE A 165 9.62 4.08 11.34
N GLY A 166 10.49 5.08 11.57
CA GLY A 166 11.52 5.48 10.62
C GLY A 166 12.94 5.21 11.15
N PRO A 167 13.51 4.01 11.00
CA PRO A 167 14.85 3.72 11.48
C PRO A 167 15.90 4.57 10.75
N ASP A 168 17.00 4.87 11.44
CA ASP A 168 18.15 5.53 10.85
C ASP A 168 18.92 4.64 9.85
N GLY A 169 19.98 5.17 9.24
CA GLY A 169 20.79 4.42 8.27
C GLY A 169 21.54 3.20 8.85
N GLN A 170 21.49 2.98 10.16
CA GLN A 170 22.03 1.81 10.87
C GLN A 170 20.93 0.86 11.35
N GLY A 171 19.68 1.15 11.05
CA GLY A 171 18.52 0.37 11.48
C GLY A 171 18.08 0.63 12.92
N LYS A 172 18.53 1.72 13.55
CA LYS A 172 18.12 2.06 14.90
C LYS A 172 16.88 2.95 14.90
N MET A 173 15.97 2.65 15.78
CA MET A 173 14.81 3.52 16.03
C MET A 173 15.25 4.78 16.76
N HIS A 174 14.55 5.88 16.52
CA HIS A 174 14.75 7.10 17.30
C HIS A 174 14.25 6.86 18.73
N PRO A 175 14.93 7.42 19.78
CA PRO A 175 14.52 7.23 21.18
C PRO A 175 13.07 7.65 21.49
N GLU A 176 12.50 8.56 20.70
CA GLU A 176 11.10 9.01 20.81
C GLU A 176 10.10 8.04 20.16
N GLU A 177 10.54 7.07 19.35
CA GLU A 177 9.73 6.00 18.78
C GLU A 177 9.68 4.76 19.67
#